data_f8f992654adcef9b1713fcdf38598ecd
#
_entry.id   f8f992654adcef9b1713fcdf38598ecd
#
_cell.length_a   1.000
_cell.length_b   1.000
_cell.length_c   1.000
_cell.angle_alpha   90.00
_cell.angle_beta   90.00
_cell.angle_gamma   90.00
#
_symmetry.space_group_name_H-M   'P 1'
#
loop_
_entity.id
_entity.type
_entity.pdbx_description
1 polymer ?
#
loop_
_entity_poly.entity_id
_entity_poly.type
_entity_poly.pdbx_seq_one_letter_code
_entity_poly.pdbx_strand_id
1 'polypeptide(L)'
;FFAWKLWGAGDSKLWLFVNFIYPAGWYAVSDKMLFPSMIMFMLIFIEAYIYLIGESLWLTVFHKERAVTFHQGKIQLEQLWDIGFSILFLSLVYTACSYVLGDYFESNRIFFSLIGILMTNKLVSARIQHKKIWTICMLTVYSLLSFTFWGGYDFRTLGMTVILVVVTHFSLKFTDRFNYEWIRTCDVKAGMILSYFAVQQFYGSRVKGLPTTTDETTKSRITQEEADSIKRWEKSKYGKEQIMVVRYIPFAVFILIGMITYLIGVWRLK
;
A
#
# COMPACT_ATOMS: atom_id res chain seq x y z
N PHE A 1 4.41 11.17 5.83
CA PHE A 1 3.41 10.21 5.32
C PHE A 1 2.54 10.84 4.24
N PHE A 2 2.00 12.04 4.45
CA PHE A 2 1.22 12.75 3.42
C PHE A 2 2.04 13.03 2.16
N ALA A 3 3.27 13.53 2.30
CA ALA A 3 4.18 13.78 1.17
C ALA A 3 4.52 12.49 0.39
N TRP A 4 4.53 11.34 1.08
CA TRP A 4 4.76 10.04 0.46
C TRP A 4 3.47 9.41 -0.11
N LYS A 5 2.33 10.11 -0.04
CA LYS A 5 1.03 9.65 -0.51
C LYS A 5 0.61 8.28 0.07
N LEU A 6 1.01 7.98 1.29
CA LEU A 6 0.62 6.73 1.98
C LEU A 6 -0.83 6.81 2.44
N TRP A 7 -1.29 8.01 2.85
CA TRP A 7 -2.66 8.28 3.29
C TRP A 7 -3.05 9.73 3.03
N GLY A 8 -4.32 10.07 3.28
CA GLY A 8 -4.86 11.41 3.04
C GLY A 8 -4.36 12.46 4.03
N ALA A 9 -4.51 13.74 3.67
CA ALA A 9 -4.14 14.86 4.56
C ALA A 9 -4.95 14.86 5.86
N GLY A 10 -6.24 14.48 5.79
CA GLY A 10 -7.11 14.33 6.96
C GLY A 10 -6.64 13.27 7.92
N ASP A 11 -6.26 12.10 7.39
CA ASP A 11 -5.75 10.98 8.18
C ASP A 11 -4.42 11.33 8.86
N SER A 12 -3.54 12.08 8.16
CA SER A 12 -2.28 12.57 8.75
C SER A 12 -2.52 13.52 9.92
N LYS A 13 -3.50 14.43 9.81
CA LYS A 13 -3.88 15.34 10.90
C LYS A 13 -4.49 14.58 12.07
N LEU A 14 -5.36 13.60 11.80
CA LEU A 14 -5.97 12.76 12.84
C LEU A 14 -4.89 11.98 13.60
N TRP A 15 -3.94 11.36 12.88
CA TRP A 15 -2.84 10.64 13.52
C TRP A 15 -1.96 11.55 14.38
N LEU A 16 -1.62 12.76 13.91
CA LEU A 16 -0.90 13.75 14.71
C LEU A 16 -1.70 14.13 15.96
N PHE A 17 -2.98 14.42 15.82
CA PHE A 17 -3.87 14.79 16.93
C PHE A 17 -3.90 13.70 18.02
N VAL A 18 -4.05 12.43 17.61
CA VAL A 18 -4.02 11.27 18.53
C VAL A 18 -2.69 11.21 19.29
N ASN A 19 -1.54 11.44 18.61
CA ASN A 19 -0.24 11.44 19.27
C ASN A 19 -0.05 12.61 20.23
N PHE A 20 -0.64 13.78 19.97
CA PHE A 20 -0.60 14.91 20.89
C PHE A 20 -1.43 14.71 22.15
N ILE A 21 -2.55 14.00 22.07
CA ILE A 21 -3.42 13.70 23.23
C ILE A 21 -2.82 12.60 24.10
N TYR A 22 -1.87 11.83 23.56
CA TYR A 22 -1.29 10.70 24.27
C TYR A 22 -0.55 11.17 25.55
N PRO A 23 -0.86 10.58 26.73
CA PRO A 23 -0.28 11.02 27.99
C PRO A 23 1.25 10.91 28.02
N ALA A 24 1.94 11.99 28.37
CA ALA A 24 3.40 12.03 28.39
C ALA A 24 4.04 10.95 29.27
N GLY A 25 3.41 10.60 30.41
CA GLY A 25 3.90 9.54 31.32
C GLY A 25 3.89 8.13 30.70
N TRP A 26 3.25 7.95 29.54
CA TRP A 26 3.22 6.66 28.84
C TRP A 26 4.31 6.57 27.78
N TYR A 27 5.05 7.67 27.56
CA TYR A 27 6.25 7.68 26.69
C TYR A 27 7.50 7.12 27.40
N ALA A 28 7.42 6.86 28.71
CA ALA A 28 8.49 6.23 29.47
C ALA A 28 8.61 4.75 29.06
N VAL A 29 9.29 4.53 27.95
CA VAL A 29 9.49 3.21 27.34
C VAL A 29 10.95 2.81 27.58
N SER A 30 11.20 1.53 27.72
CA SER A 30 12.54 0.94 27.77
C SER A 30 13.38 1.43 26.58
N ASP A 31 14.68 1.68 26.79
CA ASP A 31 15.63 2.17 25.77
C ASP A 31 15.69 1.36 24.47
N LYS A 32 15.17 0.12 24.49
CA LYS A 32 15.14 -0.78 23.35
C LYS A 32 13.80 -0.79 22.59
N MET A 33 12.76 -0.13 23.08
CA MET A 33 11.43 -0.13 22.44
C MET A 33 11.23 1.10 21.55
N LEU A 34 10.38 0.90 20.52
CA LEU A 34 9.91 1.98 19.67
C LEU A 34 9.08 3.01 20.46
N PHE A 35 9.14 4.27 20.02
CA PHE A 35 8.23 5.29 20.53
C PHE A 35 6.75 4.87 20.33
N PRO A 36 5.86 5.21 21.26
CA PRO A 36 4.43 4.90 21.19
C PRO A 36 3.80 5.23 19.84
N SER A 37 4.15 6.37 19.27
CA SER A 37 3.68 6.78 17.94
C SER A 37 4.08 5.82 16.82
N MET A 38 5.26 5.22 16.90
CA MET A 38 5.74 4.25 15.91
C MET A 38 5.03 2.91 16.04
N ILE A 39 4.79 2.46 17.29
CA ILE A 39 4.03 1.24 17.56
C ILE A 39 2.59 1.40 17.06
N MET A 40 1.96 2.53 17.38
CA MET A 40 0.61 2.84 16.92
C MET A 40 0.53 2.89 15.38
N PHE A 41 1.50 3.53 14.73
CA PHE A 41 1.60 3.54 13.27
C PHE A 41 1.67 2.11 12.69
N MET A 42 2.50 1.27 13.28
CA MET A 42 2.64 -0.13 12.86
C MET A 42 1.31 -0.89 13.02
N LEU A 43 0.62 -0.74 14.15
CA LEU A 43 -0.68 -1.39 14.40
C LEU A 43 -1.72 -0.97 13.36
N ILE A 44 -1.84 0.32 13.05
CA ILE A 44 -2.77 0.83 12.04
C ILE A 44 -2.58 0.12 10.69
N PHE A 45 -1.33 -0.01 10.24
CA PHE A 45 -1.05 -0.67 8.96
C PHE A 45 -1.28 -2.18 8.99
N ILE A 46 -0.93 -2.84 10.10
CA ILE A 46 -1.16 -4.27 10.26
C ILE A 46 -2.67 -4.55 10.28
N GLU A 47 -3.46 -3.79 11.01
CA GLU A 47 -4.92 -3.95 11.09
C GLU A 47 -5.59 -3.67 9.74
N ALA A 48 -5.18 -2.61 9.04
CA ALA A 48 -5.66 -2.32 7.69
C ALA A 48 -5.33 -3.46 6.72
N TYR A 49 -4.13 -4.01 6.81
CA TYR A 49 -3.70 -5.12 5.96
C TYR A 49 -4.48 -6.41 6.24
N ILE A 50 -4.68 -6.75 7.52
CA ILE A 50 -5.49 -7.90 7.94
C ILE A 50 -6.94 -7.74 7.44
N TYR A 51 -7.51 -6.54 7.58
CA TYR A 51 -8.85 -6.25 7.09
C TYR A 51 -8.95 -6.46 5.57
N LEU A 52 -8.01 -5.89 4.80
CA LEU A 52 -8.00 -6.01 3.34
C LEU A 52 -7.93 -7.47 2.88
N ILE A 53 -7.06 -8.27 3.50
CA ILE A 53 -6.97 -9.70 3.18
C ILE A 53 -8.26 -10.43 3.58
N GLY A 54 -8.75 -10.20 4.79
CA GLY A 54 -9.97 -10.83 5.30
C GLY A 54 -11.18 -10.53 4.42
N GLU A 55 -11.35 -9.27 4.03
CA GLU A 55 -12.40 -8.84 3.12
C GLU A 55 -12.25 -9.44 1.72
N SER A 56 -11.03 -9.47 1.17
CA SER A 56 -10.76 -10.07 -0.13
C SER A 56 -11.04 -11.58 -0.14
N LEU A 57 -10.73 -12.27 0.95
CA LEU A 57 -11.08 -13.68 1.14
C LEU A 57 -12.60 -13.87 1.22
N TRP A 58 -13.27 -13.04 2.01
CA TRP A 58 -14.75 -13.07 2.10
C TRP A 58 -15.40 -12.85 0.75
N LEU A 59 -14.98 -11.83 0.00
CA LEU A 59 -15.50 -11.56 -1.34
C LEU A 59 -15.21 -12.70 -2.33
N THR A 60 -14.06 -13.35 -2.21
CA THR A 60 -13.73 -14.51 -3.07
C THR A 60 -14.66 -15.69 -2.82
N VAL A 61 -15.07 -15.90 -1.57
CA VAL A 61 -15.94 -17.05 -1.20
C VAL A 61 -17.41 -16.77 -1.51
N PHE A 62 -17.90 -15.57 -1.14
CA PHE A 62 -19.33 -15.26 -1.16
C PHE A 62 -19.76 -14.37 -2.34
N HIS A 63 -18.87 -13.63 -2.97
CA HIS A 63 -19.17 -12.63 -4.01
C HIS A 63 -18.14 -12.67 -5.14
N LYS A 64 -17.89 -13.84 -5.67
CA LYS A 64 -16.87 -14.05 -6.72
C LYS A 64 -17.11 -13.19 -7.98
N GLU A 65 -18.35 -12.82 -8.25
CA GLU A 65 -18.75 -11.93 -9.35
C GLU A 65 -18.21 -10.51 -9.23
N ARG A 66 -17.86 -10.07 -8.02
CA ARG A 66 -17.27 -8.73 -7.78
C ARG A 66 -15.78 -8.65 -8.08
N ALA A 67 -15.13 -9.80 -8.25
CA ALA A 67 -13.72 -9.82 -8.61
C ALA A 67 -13.52 -9.27 -10.02
N VAL A 68 -12.83 -8.15 -10.13
CA VAL A 68 -12.43 -7.61 -11.44
C VAL A 68 -11.24 -8.42 -11.92
N THR A 69 -11.48 -9.33 -12.86
CA THR A 69 -10.39 -10.06 -13.53
C THR A 69 -9.78 -9.17 -14.60
N PHE A 70 -8.78 -8.38 -14.24
CA PHE A 70 -7.85 -7.92 -15.26
C PHE A 70 -7.18 -9.15 -15.86
N HIS A 71 -7.06 -9.21 -17.19
CA HIS A 71 -6.35 -10.29 -17.87
C HIS A 71 -4.98 -10.47 -17.22
N GLN A 72 -4.91 -11.41 -16.30
CA GLN A 72 -3.64 -11.80 -15.69
C GLN A 72 -2.93 -12.68 -16.71
N GLY A 73 -2.15 -12.01 -17.60
CA GLY A 73 -1.15 -12.71 -18.37
C GLY A 73 -0.27 -13.55 -17.44
N LYS A 74 0.28 -14.63 -17.96
CA LYS A 74 1.33 -15.45 -17.31
C LYS A 74 2.26 -14.55 -16.54
N ILE A 75 2.80 -15.01 -15.40
CA ILE A 75 3.80 -14.29 -14.62
C ILE A 75 4.83 -13.75 -15.62
N GLN A 76 4.78 -12.44 -15.85
CA GLN A 76 5.66 -11.83 -16.83
C GLN A 76 7.08 -11.82 -16.24
N LEU A 77 8.07 -12.06 -17.06
CA LEU A 77 9.47 -12.01 -16.63
C LEU A 77 9.83 -10.72 -15.87
N GLU A 78 9.12 -9.63 -16.18
CA GLU A 78 9.24 -8.34 -15.48
C GLU A 78 8.83 -8.43 -14.00
N GLN A 79 7.82 -9.22 -13.65
CA GLN A 79 7.39 -9.40 -12.25
C GLN A 79 8.46 -10.13 -11.42
N LEU A 80 9.18 -11.06 -12.04
CA LEU A 80 10.32 -11.73 -11.37
C LEU A 80 11.44 -10.74 -11.07
N TRP A 81 11.70 -9.80 -11.98
CA TRP A 81 12.66 -8.72 -11.75
C TRP A 81 12.20 -7.77 -10.64
N ASP A 82 10.91 -7.49 -10.55
CA ASP A 82 10.33 -6.66 -9.48
C ASP A 82 10.47 -7.34 -8.10
N ILE A 83 10.20 -8.63 -8.03
CA ILE A 83 10.39 -9.42 -6.80
C ILE A 83 11.87 -9.49 -6.44
N GLY A 84 12.74 -9.80 -7.40
CA GLY A 84 14.20 -9.85 -7.20
C GLY A 84 14.77 -8.51 -6.71
N PHE A 85 14.37 -7.40 -7.33
CA PHE A 85 14.72 -6.05 -6.90
C PHE A 85 14.28 -5.79 -5.46
N SER A 86 13.04 -6.15 -5.13
CA SER A 86 12.47 -5.96 -3.79
C SER A 86 13.22 -6.74 -2.71
N ILE A 87 13.57 -7.99 -2.99
CA ILE A 87 14.35 -8.84 -2.06
C ILE A 87 15.72 -8.24 -1.82
N LEU A 88 16.44 -7.86 -2.87
CA LEU A 88 17.79 -7.32 -2.76
C LEU A 88 17.80 -5.96 -2.07
N PHE A 89 16.87 -5.07 -2.43
CA PHE A 89 16.73 -3.78 -1.78
C PHE A 89 16.46 -3.93 -0.28
N LEU A 90 15.50 -4.76 0.10
CA LEU A 90 15.16 -4.98 1.50
C LEU A 90 16.31 -5.67 2.26
N SER A 91 17.01 -6.60 1.64
CA SER A 91 18.19 -7.24 2.23
C SER A 91 19.31 -6.23 2.47
N LEU A 92 19.57 -5.31 1.53
CA LEU A 92 20.54 -4.22 1.70
C LEU A 92 20.15 -3.28 2.83
N VAL A 93 18.86 -2.91 2.91
CA VAL A 93 18.35 -2.07 4.00
C VAL A 93 18.53 -2.77 5.34
N TYR A 94 18.23 -4.05 5.44
CA TYR A 94 18.43 -4.81 6.68
C TYR A 94 19.89 -4.88 7.07
N THR A 95 20.77 -5.15 6.12
CA THR A 95 22.22 -5.15 6.33
C THR A 95 22.71 -3.80 6.87
N ALA A 96 22.31 -2.71 6.23
CA ALA A 96 22.68 -1.35 6.67
C ALA A 96 22.11 -1.01 8.06
N CYS A 97 20.82 -1.33 8.30
CA CYS A 97 20.17 -1.09 9.59
C CYS A 97 20.78 -1.94 10.71
N SER A 98 21.07 -3.21 10.47
CA SER A 98 21.73 -4.08 11.44
C SER A 98 23.12 -3.57 11.82
N TYR A 99 23.89 -3.07 10.84
CA TYR A 99 25.20 -2.52 11.08
C TYR A 99 25.16 -1.21 11.88
N VAL A 100 24.25 -0.29 11.54
CA VAL A 100 24.18 1.05 12.16
C VAL A 100 23.46 1.02 13.51
N LEU A 101 22.38 0.27 13.62
CA LEU A 101 21.47 0.26 14.77
C LEU A 101 21.66 -0.95 15.70
N GLY A 102 22.37 -2.00 15.26
CA GLY A 102 22.66 -3.18 16.07
C GLY A 102 21.42 -3.79 16.75
N ASP A 103 21.49 -3.97 18.07
CA ASP A 103 20.43 -4.56 18.90
C ASP A 103 19.09 -3.82 18.80
N TYR A 104 19.11 -2.51 18.55
CA TYR A 104 17.87 -1.74 18.38
C TYR A 104 17.12 -2.16 17.13
N PHE A 105 17.81 -2.41 16.02
CA PHE A 105 17.21 -2.96 14.80
C PHE A 105 16.62 -4.34 15.03
N GLU A 106 17.38 -5.24 15.67
CA GLU A 106 16.92 -6.62 15.92
C GLU A 106 15.67 -6.65 16.82
N SER A 107 15.63 -5.81 17.86
CA SER A 107 14.47 -5.69 18.75
C SER A 107 13.22 -5.14 18.06
N ASN A 108 13.39 -4.34 16.99
CA ASN A 108 12.31 -3.64 16.30
C ASN A 108 12.18 -4.06 14.81
N ARG A 109 12.64 -5.25 14.48
CA ARG A 109 12.74 -5.75 13.10
C ARG A 109 11.42 -5.70 12.32
N ILE A 110 10.28 -5.94 12.99
CA ILE A 110 8.95 -5.89 12.37
C ILE A 110 8.65 -4.48 11.85
N PHE A 111 8.97 -3.44 12.63
CA PHE A 111 8.77 -2.05 12.23
C PHE A 111 9.62 -1.68 11.00
N PHE A 112 10.91 -2.03 11.02
CA PHE A 112 11.78 -1.79 9.88
C PHE A 112 11.36 -2.58 8.64
N SER A 113 10.82 -3.79 8.83
CA SER A 113 10.26 -4.60 7.74
C SER A 113 9.04 -3.93 7.11
N LEU A 114 8.13 -3.41 7.90
CA LEU A 114 6.95 -2.70 7.42
C LEU A 114 7.33 -1.46 6.59
N ILE A 115 8.22 -0.62 7.13
CA ILE A 115 8.72 0.56 6.40
C ILE A 115 9.46 0.15 5.13
N GLY A 116 10.32 -0.86 5.21
CA GLY A 116 11.08 -1.37 4.08
C GLY A 116 10.15 -1.85 2.95
N ILE A 117 9.09 -2.59 3.27
CA ILE A 117 8.09 -3.03 2.29
C ILE A 117 7.36 -1.84 1.65
N LEU A 118 6.92 -0.86 2.45
CA LEU A 118 6.25 0.33 1.94
C LEU A 118 7.15 1.13 0.99
N MET A 119 8.43 1.29 1.34
CA MET A 119 9.43 1.94 0.48
C MET A 119 9.67 1.15 -0.80
N THR A 120 9.83 -0.16 -0.70
CA THR A 120 10.09 -1.05 -1.83
C THR A 120 8.93 -1.02 -2.83
N ASN A 121 7.70 -1.15 -2.37
CA ASN A 121 6.52 -1.09 -3.22
C ASN A 121 6.43 0.24 -3.98
N LYS A 122 6.77 1.34 -3.31
CA LYS A 122 6.80 2.66 -3.94
C LYS A 122 7.90 2.79 -4.99
N LEU A 123 9.09 2.25 -4.73
CA LEU A 123 10.20 2.24 -5.68
C LEU A 123 9.87 1.38 -6.92
N VAL A 124 9.29 0.21 -6.72
CA VAL A 124 8.85 -0.66 -7.81
C VAL A 124 7.81 0.03 -8.68
N SER A 125 6.83 0.71 -8.06
CA SER A 125 5.78 1.45 -8.77
C SER A 125 6.30 2.68 -9.53
N ALA A 126 7.44 3.26 -9.14
CA ALA A 126 8.02 4.45 -9.76
C ALA A 126 8.63 4.23 -11.15
N ARG A 127 8.50 3.03 -11.75
CA ARG A 127 9.04 2.67 -13.08
C ARG A 127 10.49 3.11 -13.27
N ILE A 128 11.37 2.65 -12.40
CA ILE A 128 12.80 2.93 -12.48
C ILE A 128 13.34 2.50 -13.85
N GLN A 129 13.94 3.43 -14.60
CA GLN A 129 14.64 3.09 -15.82
C GLN A 129 15.79 2.13 -15.53
N HIS A 130 15.99 1.15 -16.41
CA HIS A 130 17.07 0.15 -16.28
C HIS A 130 17.02 -0.68 -14.98
N LYS A 131 15.82 -1.01 -14.48
CA LYS A 131 15.62 -1.81 -13.25
C LYS A 131 16.50 -3.07 -13.21
N LYS A 132 16.68 -3.77 -14.32
CA LYS A 132 17.52 -4.96 -14.41
C LYS A 132 18.98 -4.67 -14.02
N ILE A 133 19.53 -3.55 -14.51
CA ILE A 133 20.90 -3.12 -14.19
C ILE A 133 21.01 -2.82 -12.70
N TRP A 134 20.03 -2.07 -12.16
CA TRP A 134 19.99 -1.77 -10.72
C TRP A 134 19.91 -3.03 -9.85
N THR A 135 19.11 -4.03 -10.26
CA THR A 135 19.02 -5.31 -9.55
C THR A 135 20.36 -6.05 -9.54
N ILE A 136 21.06 -6.07 -10.66
CA ILE A 136 22.40 -6.69 -10.75
C ILE A 136 23.42 -5.93 -9.90
N CYS A 137 23.41 -4.59 -9.94
CA CYS A 137 24.28 -3.77 -9.08
C CYS A 137 23.99 -4.01 -7.59
N MET A 138 22.73 -4.09 -7.19
CA MET A 138 22.35 -4.41 -5.80
C MET A 138 22.81 -5.80 -5.40
N LEU A 139 22.73 -6.79 -6.28
CA LEU A 139 23.22 -8.14 -6.03
C LEU A 139 24.74 -8.15 -5.77
N THR A 140 25.50 -7.43 -6.58
CA THR A 140 26.95 -7.36 -6.39
C THR A 140 27.32 -6.63 -5.10
N VAL A 141 26.64 -5.52 -4.80
CA VAL A 141 26.86 -4.77 -3.55
C VAL A 141 26.51 -5.63 -2.33
N TYR A 142 25.33 -6.30 -2.36
CA TYR A 142 24.90 -7.19 -1.28
C TYR A 142 25.88 -8.34 -1.06
N SER A 143 26.36 -8.97 -2.15
CA SER A 143 27.35 -10.04 -2.08
C SER A 143 28.66 -9.54 -1.46
N LEU A 144 29.18 -8.41 -1.90
CA LEU A 144 30.40 -7.82 -1.35
C LEU A 144 30.24 -7.52 0.14
N LEU A 145 29.16 -6.88 0.56
CA LEU A 145 28.90 -6.57 1.96
C LEU A 145 28.75 -7.83 2.82
N SER A 146 28.05 -8.84 2.32
CA SER A 146 27.87 -10.12 3.04
C SER A 146 29.19 -10.83 3.29
N PHE A 147 30.10 -10.85 2.31
CA PHE A 147 31.41 -11.46 2.49
C PHE A 147 32.37 -10.65 3.36
N THR A 148 32.31 -9.32 3.26
CA THR A 148 33.22 -8.43 4.02
C THR A 148 32.84 -8.33 5.49
N PHE A 149 31.54 -8.28 5.84
CA PHE A 149 31.08 -8.05 7.22
C PHE A 149 30.71 -9.31 7.97
N TRP A 150 30.21 -10.36 7.27
CA TRP A 150 29.76 -11.61 7.92
C TRP A 150 30.50 -12.87 7.47
N GLY A 151 31.50 -12.75 6.59
CA GLY A 151 32.20 -13.92 6.06
C GLY A 151 31.34 -14.83 5.18
N GLY A 152 30.12 -14.40 4.82
CA GLY A 152 29.18 -15.15 3.99
C GLY A 152 27.76 -14.63 4.04
N TYR A 153 26.84 -15.38 3.39
CA TYR A 153 25.43 -15.00 3.39
C TYR A 153 24.72 -15.44 4.68
N ASP A 154 23.97 -14.54 5.30
CA ASP A 154 22.99 -14.90 6.33
C ASP A 154 21.72 -15.46 5.66
N PHE A 155 21.73 -16.76 5.43
CA PHE A 155 20.61 -17.47 4.79
C PHE A 155 19.31 -17.38 5.58
N ARG A 156 19.36 -17.22 6.91
CA ARG A 156 18.17 -17.07 7.74
C ARG A 156 17.47 -15.73 7.46
N THR A 157 18.21 -14.64 7.50
CA THR A 157 17.68 -13.31 7.20
C THR A 157 17.24 -13.19 5.75
N LEU A 158 18.03 -13.73 4.82
CA LEU A 158 17.68 -13.75 3.39
C LEU A 158 16.38 -14.54 3.16
N GLY A 159 16.27 -15.75 3.74
CA GLY A 159 15.07 -16.57 3.62
C GLY A 159 13.81 -15.89 4.17
N MET A 160 13.91 -15.27 5.35
CA MET A 160 12.81 -14.47 5.91
C MET A 160 12.43 -13.31 4.99
N THR A 161 13.40 -12.62 4.42
CA THR A 161 13.16 -11.51 3.48
C THR A 161 12.46 -11.98 2.21
N VAL A 162 12.88 -13.12 1.66
CA VAL A 162 12.25 -13.74 0.48
C VAL A 162 10.79 -14.06 0.79
N ILE A 163 10.52 -14.78 1.90
CA ILE A 163 9.15 -15.13 2.30
C ILE A 163 8.30 -13.87 2.47
N LEU A 164 8.82 -12.88 3.17
CA LEU A 164 8.12 -11.63 3.44
C LEU A 164 7.75 -10.90 2.14
N VAL A 165 8.68 -10.73 1.21
CA VAL A 165 8.45 -10.05 -0.07
C VAL A 165 7.46 -10.85 -0.94
N VAL A 166 7.64 -12.16 -1.03
CA VAL A 166 6.77 -13.02 -1.84
C VAL A 166 5.34 -12.99 -1.30
N VAL A 167 5.16 -13.22 0.01
CA VAL A 167 3.83 -13.18 0.64
C VAL A 167 3.17 -11.82 0.46
N THR A 168 3.91 -10.73 0.68
CA THR A 168 3.36 -9.38 0.51
C THR A 168 3.00 -9.09 -0.95
N HIS A 169 3.86 -9.47 -1.90
CA HIS A 169 3.59 -9.26 -3.33
C HIS A 169 2.33 -10.00 -3.78
N PHE A 170 2.19 -11.28 -3.43
CA PHE A 170 1.02 -12.06 -3.82
C PHE A 170 -0.26 -11.61 -3.11
N SER A 171 -0.19 -11.24 -1.83
CA SER A 171 -1.37 -10.77 -1.10
C SER A 171 -1.84 -9.41 -1.60
N LEU A 172 -0.94 -8.46 -1.91
CA LEU A 172 -1.32 -7.19 -2.52
C LEU A 172 -1.96 -7.41 -3.90
N LYS A 173 -1.37 -8.27 -4.73
CA LYS A 173 -1.95 -8.61 -6.03
C LYS A 173 -3.30 -9.31 -5.90
N PHE A 174 -3.51 -10.09 -4.85
CA PHE A 174 -4.80 -10.71 -4.55
C PHE A 174 -5.84 -9.66 -4.14
N THR A 175 -5.49 -8.71 -3.27
CA THR A 175 -6.39 -7.65 -2.83
C THR A 175 -6.71 -6.65 -3.93
N ASP A 176 -5.79 -6.41 -4.86
CA ASP A 176 -5.99 -5.48 -5.98
C ASP A 176 -7.19 -5.83 -6.86
N ARG A 177 -7.58 -7.11 -6.92
CA ARG A 177 -8.77 -7.56 -7.66
C ARG A 177 -10.07 -6.97 -7.11
N PHE A 178 -10.09 -6.57 -5.84
CA PHE A 178 -11.25 -6.05 -5.12
C PHE A 178 -11.15 -4.54 -4.84
N ASN A 179 -10.13 -3.89 -5.36
CA ASN A 179 -9.97 -2.44 -5.24
C ASN A 179 -10.90 -1.66 -6.16
N TYR A 180 -11.62 -2.35 -7.05
CA TYR A 180 -12.53 -1.74 -8.01
C TYR A 180 -13.94 -2.26 -7.80
N GLU A 181 -14.92 -1.39 -8.07
CA GLU A 181 -16.34 -1.71 -7.98
C GLU A 181 -17.06 -1.21 -9.24
N TRP A 182 -17.97 -2.05 -9.77
CA TRP A 182 -18.87 -1.63 -10.81
C TRP A 182 -20.09 -1.00 -10.19
N ILE A 183 -20.36 0.25 -10.52
CA ILE A 183 -21.55 1.01 -10.10
C ILE A 183 -22.38 1.40 -11.34
N ARG A 184 -23.67 1.65 -11.15
CA ARG A 184 -24.48 2.22 -12.22
C ARG A 184 -24.00 3.65 -12.51
N THR A 185 -23.92 4.00 -13.77
CA THR A 185 -23.42 5.32 -14.21
C THR A 185 -24.27 6.47 -13.63
N CYS A 186 -25.60 6.24 -13.46
CA CYS A 186 -26.49 7.20 -12.80
C CYS A 186 -26.19 7.44 -11.32
N ASP A 187 -25.56 6.48 -10.63
CA ASP A 187 -25.22 6.55 -9.21
C ASP A 187 -23.87 7.26 -8.94
N VAL A 188 -23.18 7.70 -9.98
CA VAL A 188 -21.91 8.42 -9.86
C VAL A 188 -22.12 9.74 -9.11
N LYS A 189 -21.28 9.98 -8.10
CA LYS A 189 -21.32 11.18 -7.23
C LYS A 189 -19.97 11.89 -7.21
N ALA A 190 -20.00 13.18 -6.95
CA ALA A 190 -18.79 13.95 -6.68
C ALA A 190 -17.98 13.34 -5.53
N GLY A 191 -16.65 13.39 -5.64
CA GLY A 191 -15.73 12.80 -4.66
C GLY A 191 -15.36 11.36 -4.92
N MET A 192 -16.03 10.65 -5.82
CA MET A 192 -15.62 9.31 -6.28
C MET A 192 -14.35 9.40 -7.11
N ILE A 193 -13.63 8.28 -7.23
CA ILE A 193 -12.43 8.17 -8.03
C ILE A 193 -12.72 7.15 -9.14
N LEU A 194 -12.56 7.59 -10.39
CA LEU A 194 -12.76 6.72 -11.53
C LEU A 194 -11.52 5.84 -11.77
N SER A 195 -11.75 4.61 -12.21
CA SER A 195 -10.67 3.78 -12.71
C SER A 195 -10.13 4.30 -14.04
N TYR A 196 -8.87 3.97 -14.34
CA TYR A 196 -8.28 4.28 -15.64
C TYR A 196 -9.10 3.68 -16.79
N PHE A 197 -9.61 2.47 -16.59
CA PHE A 197 -10.50 1.82 -17.55
C PHE A 197 -11.79 2.61 -17.82
N ALA A 198 -12.38 3.21 -16.78
CA ALA A 198 -13.58 4.04 -16.92
C ALA A 198 -13.30 5.29 -17.75
N VAL A 199 -12.17 5.96 -17.49
CA VAL A 199 -11.77 7.15 -18.24
C VAL A 199 -11.49 6.83 -19.71
N GLN A 200 -10.90 5.68 -20.00
CA GLN A 200 -10.70 5.23 -21.38
C GLN A 200 -12.00 5.08 -22.17
N GLN A 201 -13.12 4.73 -21.51
CA GLN A 201 -14.42 4.60 -22.18
C GLN A 201 -14.99 5.94 -22.66
N PHE A 202 -14.50 7.05 -22.13
CA PHE A 202 -14.92 8.40 -22.56
C PHE A 202 -14.24 8.84 -23.85
N TYR A 203 -13.15 8.19 -24.27
CA TYR A 203 -12.49 8.51 -25.53
C TYR A 203 -13.45 8.34 -26.71
N GLY A 204 -13.51 9.37 -27.52
CA GLY A 204 -14.43 9.42 -28.66
C GLY A 204 -15.85 9.92 -28.34
N SER A 205 -16.18 10.20 -27.09
CA SER A 205 -17.44 10.84 -26.70
C SER A 205 -17.40 12.36 -27.03
N ARG A 206 -18.53 12.88 -27.52
CA ARG A 206 -18.70 14.32 -27.78
C ARG A 206 -19.25 15.08 -26.57
N VAL A 207 -19.49 14.41 -25.45
CA VAL A 207 -20.00 15.05 -24.22
C VAL A 207 -18.87 15.89 -23.61
N LYS A 208 -19.15 17.18 -23.41
CA LYS A 208 -18.19 18.10 -22.78
C LYS A 208 -18.16 17.91 -21.26
N GLY A 209 -16.99 18.12 -20.65
CA GLY A 209 -16.82 18.07 -19.18
C GLY A 209 -16.57 16.67 -18.62
N LEU A 210 -16.29 15.68 -19.46
CA LEU A 210 -15.86 14.36 -19.01
C LEU A 210 -14.41 14.39 -18.53
N PRO A 211 -14.04 13.65 -17.48
CA PRO A 211 -12.65 13.49 -17.05
C PRO A 211 -11.79 12.89 -18.15
N THR A 212 -10.63 13.48 -18.40
CA THR A 212 -9.70 13.02 -19.46
C THR A 212 -8.56 12.18 -18.92
N THR A 213 -8.24 12.31 -17.65
CA THR A 213 -7.16 11.59 -16.98
C THR A 213 -7.55 11.21 -15.56
N THR A 214 -6.97 10.14 -15.06
CA THR A 214 -7.03 9.74 -13.64
C THR A 214 -5.70 9.16 -13.24
N ASP A 215 -5.27 9.42 -12.00
CA ASP A 215 -4.13 8.75 -11.38
C ASP A 215 -4.60 7.71 -10.32
N GLU A 216 -5.92 7.45 -10.28
CA GLU A 216 -6.59 6.54 -9.33
C GLU A 216 -6.28 6.86 -7.86
N THR A 217 -5.83 8.09 -7.58
CA THR A 217 -5.54 8.55 -6.22
C THR A 217 -6.61 9.53 -5.73
N THR A 218 -6.56 9.87 -4.45
CA THR A 218 -7.47 10.85 -3.83
C THR A 218 -7.41 12.24 -4.47
N LYS A 219 -6.41 12.52 -5.32
CA LYS A 219 -6.30 13.78 -6.07
C LYS A 219 -7.20 13.81 -7.30
N SER A 220 -7.49 12.65 -7.88
CA SER A 220 -8.35 12.49 -9.07
C SER A 220 -9.82 12.27 -8.71
N ARG A 221 -10.28 12.88 -7.61
CA ARG A 221 -11.70 12.86 -7.26
C ARG A 221 -12.48 13.71 -8.25
N ILE A 222 -13.54 13.12 -8.81
CA ILE A 222 -14.41 13.84 -9.73
C ILE A 222 -15.15 14.98 -9.04
N THR A 223 -15.30 16.08 -9.75
CA THR A 223 -16.12 17.23 -9.35
C THR A 223 -17.61 16.96 -9.57
N GLN A 224 -18.48 17.82 -9.06
CA GLN A 224 -19.92 17.71 -9.33
C GLN A 224 -20.24 17.87 -10.82
N GLU A 225 -19.57 18.79 -11.50
CA GLU A 225 -19.74 19.04 -12.94
C GLU A 225 -19.35 17.82 -13.79
N GLU A 226 -18.25 17.16 -13.42
CA GLU A 226 -17.82 15.92 -14.06
C GLU A 226 -18.79 14.77 -13.81
N ALA A 227 -19.31 14.63 -12.57
CA ALA A 227 -20.33 13.62 -12.25
C ALA A 227 -21.60 13.83 -13.08
N ASP A 228 -22.08 15.07 -13.24
CA ASP A 228 -23.24 15.38 -14.06
C ASP A 228 -22.96 15.17 -15.56
N SER A 229 -21.73 15.38 -15.99
CA SER A 229 -21.31 15.09 -17.37
C SER A 229 -21.28 13.59 -17.66
N ILE A 230 -20.85 12.77 -16.69
CA ILE A 230 -20.86 11.31 -16.77
C ILE A 230 -22.31 10.79 -16.87
N LYS A 231 -23.25 11.33 -16.08
CA LYS A 231 -24.67 10.96 -16.19
C LYS A 231 -25.28 11.34 -17.54
N ARG A 232 -24.84 12.47 -18.14
CA ARG A 232 -25.22 12.84 -19.51
C ARG A 232 -24.60 11.90 -20.54
N TRP A 233 -23.35 11.46 -20.31
CA TRP A 233 -22.68 10.50 -21.18
C TRP A 233 -23.39 9.15 -21.22
N GLU A 234 -23.94 8.65 -20.11
CA GLU A 234 -24.73 7.42 -20.06
C GLU A 234 -25.82 7.39 -21.15
N LYS A 235 -26.50 8.54 -21.37
CA LYS A 235 -27.58 8.70 -22.37
C LYS A 235 -27.07 8.90 -23.80
N SER A 236 -25.76 8.95 -24.01
CA SER A 236 -25.16 9.15 -25.33
C SER A 236 -25.03 7.83 -26.09
N LYS A 237 -24.75 7.88 -27.40
CA LYS A 237 -24.52 6.72 -28.25
C LYS A 237 -23.44 5.75 -27.73
N TYR A 238 -22.46 6.27 -27.00
CA TYR A 238 -21.33 5.51 -26.45
C TYR A 238 -21.43 5.30 -24.93
N GLY A 239 -22.54 5.72 -24.34
CA GLY A 239 -22.80 5.57 -22.91
C GLY A 239 -22.92 4.13 -22.48
N LYS A 240 -22.54 3.85 -21.26
CA LYS A 240 -22.68 2.53 -20.63
C LYS A 240 -23.46 2.66 -19.33
N GLU A 241 -24.28 1.66 -19.04
CA GLU A 241 -25.08 1.60 -17.82
C GLU A 241 -24.24 1.45 -16.55
N GLN A 242 -23.03 0.88 -16.69
CA GLN A 242 -22.12 0.65 -15.57
C GLN A 242 -20.75 1.25 -15.85
N ILE A 243 -20.15 1.77 -14.81
CA ILE A 243 -18.81 2.36 -14.81
C ILE A 243 -18.01 1.83 -13.63
N MET A 244 -16.70 1.64 -13.86
CA MET A 244 -15.80 1.14 -12.85
C MET A 244 -15.21 2.29 -12.03
N VAL A 245 -15.37 2.24 -10.71
CA VAL A 245 -14.79 3.20 -9.76
C VAL A 245 -13.78 2.52 -8.85
N VAL A 246 -12.83 3.30 -8.34
CA VAL A 246 -11.90 2.86 -7.31
C VAL A 246 -12.63 2.87 -5.97
N ARG A 247 -12.57 1.77 -5.27
CA ARG A 247 -13.19 1.63 -3.97
C ARG A 247 -12.42 2.43 -2.93
N TYR A 248 -13.14 3.23 -2.16
CA TYR A 248 -12.56 4.01 -1.08
C TYR A 248 -12.77 3.33 0.27
N ILE A 249 -11.69 3.09 0.99
CA ILE A 249 -11.72 2.56 2.35
C ILE A 249 -11.34 3.71 3.31
N PRO A 250 -12.21 4.06 4.28
CA PRO A 250 -11.95 5.15 5.21
C PRO A 250 -10.82 4.77 6.17
N PHE A 251 -9.62 5.33 5.98
CA PHE A 251 -8.44 5.00 6.78
C PHE A 251 -8.54 5.46 8.23
N ALA A 252 -9.37 6.49 8.51
CA ALA A 252 -9.64 7.01 9.85
C ALA A 252 -10.14 5.92 10.84
N VAL A 253 -10.89 4.92 10.34
CA VAL A 253 -11.36 3.78 11.17
C VAL A 253 -10.19 2.97 11.71
N PHE A 254 -9.17 2.71 10.88
CA PHE A 254 -7.98 1.97 11.32
C PHE A 254 -7.12 2.77 12.28
N ILE A 255 -7.07 4.11 12.15
CA ILE A 255 -6.40 4.98 13.12
C ILE A 255 -7.07 4.85 14.49
N LEU A 256 -8.41 4.83 14.53
CA LEU A 256 -9.16 4.67 15.78
C LEU A 256 -8.95 3.26 16.39
N ILE A 257 -9.05 2.20 15.57
CA ILE A 257 -8.85 0.82 16.04
C ILE A 257 -7.43 0.65 16.55
N GLY A 258 -6.40 1.06 15.80
CA GLY A 258 -5.00 0.97 16.20
C GLY A 258 -4.69 1.72 17.49
N MET A 259 -5.33 2.88 17.70
CA MET A 259 -5.25 3.61 18.98
C MET A 259 -5.84 2.78 20.12
N ILE A 260 -7.05 2.22 19.96
CA ILE A 260 -7.72 1.41 20.97
C ILE A 260 -6.90 0.16 21.29
N THR A 261 -6.44 -0.56 20.29
CA THR A 261 -5.60 -1.76 20.43
C THR A 261 -4.32 -1.43 21.19
N TYR A 262 -3.68 -0.32 20.85
CA TYR A 262 -2.50 0.15 21.56
C TYR A 262 -2.78 0.46 23.03
N LEU A 263 -3.86 1.18 23.33
CA LEU A 263 -4.25 1.53 24.70
C LEU A 263 -4.53 0.28 25.55
N ILE A 264 -5.24 -0.71 24.99
CA ILE A 264 -5.51 -1.99 25.65
C ILE A 264 -4.19 -2.73 25.93
N GLY A 265 -3.28 -2.75 24.97
CA GLY A 265 -1.96 -3.37 25.12
C GLY A 265 -1.14 -2.74 26.25
N VAL A 266 -1.07 -1.42 26.29
CA VAL A 266 -0.35 -0.67 27.35
C VAL A 266 -1.01 -0.87 28.72
N TRP A 267 -2.35 -0.90 28.78
CA TRP A 267 -3.07 -1.12 30.04
C TRP A 267 -2.83 -2.52 30.63
N ARG A 268 -2.66 -3.54 29.78
CA ARG A 268 -2.35 -4.91 30.22
C ARG A 268 -0.90 -5.12 30.64
N LEU A 269 0.02 -4.25 30.19
CA LEU A 269 1.44 -4.36 30.51
C LEU A 269 1.85 -3.55 31.76
N LYS A 270 0.95 -2.74 32.30
CA LYS A 270 1.07 -2.07 33.61
C LYS A 270 0.44 -2.89 34.72
#